data_635d8c7204168193cb1576fa7020454d
#
_entry.id   635d8c7204168193cb1576fa7020454d
#
_cell.length_a   1.000
_cell.length_b   1.000
_cell.length_c   1.000
_cell.angle_alpha   90.00
_cell.angle_beta   90.00
_cell.angle_gamma   90.00
#
_symmetry.space_group_name_H-M   'P 1'
#
loop_
_entity.id
_entity.type
_entity.pdbx_description
1 polymer ?
#
loop_
_entity_poly.entity_id
_entity_poly.type
_entity_poly.pdbx_seq_one_letter_code
_entity_poly.pdbx_strand_id
1 'polypeptide(L)'
;MKTREEALEYGLSFPDTYTEMPFHDPNWQLVRVKGSKKAFLWTYEKDGCLHLNVKTDPAWRDFWRSTFSSVIPAYHQNKEHWNTIILDGTIPDADIRRMIAESYDLVTYSPTKRIYEAVKQIPKGCVATYGQVAALAGDPKMARAVGNALHKNPDPEHIPCYRVVNSKGEFSGAFAFGGADEQANRLRADGIAVINNRVDLVKYGMKL
;
A
#
# COMPACT_ATOMS: atom_id res chain seq x y z
N MET A 1 -10.07 16.42 -18.30
CA MET A 1 -11.10 15.42 -17.90
C MET A 1 -12.43 16.13 -17.75
N LYS A 2 -13.42 15.71 -18.53
CA LYS A 2 -14.72 16.40 -18.58
C LYS A 2 -15.90 15.41 -18.53
N THR A 3 -15.68 14.15 -18.88
CA THR A 3 -16.74 13.14 -18.94
C THR A 3 -16.47 11.97 -18.01
N ARG A 4 -17.50 11.17 -17.73
CA ARG A 4 -17.39 9.94 -16.94
C ARG A 4 -16.52 8.92 -17.63
N GLU A 5 -16.66 8.79 -18.93
CA GLU A 5 -15.89 7.87 -19.75
C GLU A 5 -14.38 8.16 -19.62
N GLU A 6 -13.97 9.44 -19.76
CA GLU A 6 -12.58 9.84 -19.57
C GLU A 6 -12.05 9.52 -18.17
N ALA A 7 -12.88 9.69 -17.12
CA ALA A 7 -12.49 9.37 -15.75
C ALA A 7 -12.34 7.87 -15.55
N LEU A 8 -13.28 7.07 -16.05
CA LEU A 8 -13.25 5.61 -15.97
C LEU A 8 -12.09 5.01 -16.79
N GLU A 9 -11.87 5.50 -18.02
CA GLU A 9 -10.74 5.08 -18.86
C GLU A 9 -9.40 5.37 -18.17
N TYR A 10 -9.26 6.55 -17.57
CA TYR A 10 -8.06 6.86 -16.81
C TYR A 10 -7.90 5.94 -15.59
N GLY A 11 -8.97 5.67 -14.86
CA GLY A 11 -8.97 4.70 -13.77
C GLY A 11 -8.62 3.28 -14.23
N LEU A 12 -9.07 2.87 -15.41
CA LEU A 12 -8.75 1.56 -16.00
C LEU A 12 -7.34 1.47 -16.58
N SER A 13 -6.65 2.59 -16.79
CA SER A 13 -5.24 2.59 -17.23
C SER A 13 -4.27 2.13 -16.14
N PHE A 14 -4.70 2.07 -14.88
CA PHE A 14 -3.89 1.54 -13.78
C PHE A 14 -3.90 -0.01 -13.79
N PRO A 15 -2.79 -0.64 -13.36
CA PRO A 15 -2.70 -2.11 -13.30
C PRO A 15 -3.80 -2.75 -12.44
N ASP A 16 -4.26 -3.92 -12.87
CA ASP A 16 -5.20 -4.77 -12.13
C ASP A 16 -6.50 -4.09 -11.68
N THR A 17 -7.07 -3.26 -12.55
CA THR A 17 -8.33 -2.55 -12.29
C THR A 17 -9.50 -3.11 -13.09
N TYR A 18 -10.71 -2.78 -12.64
CA TYR A 18 -11.96 -3.07 -13.32
C TYR A 18 -13.06 -2.10 -12.89
N THR A 19 -14.07 -1.93 -13.73
CA THR A 19 -15.26 -1.12 -13.42
C THR A 19 -16.37 -1.96 -12.82
N GLU A 20 -17.20 -1.34 -11.99
CA GLU A 20 -18.39 -1.95 -11.39
C GLU A 20 -19.49 -0.90 -11.20
N MET A 21 -20.73 -1.32 -11.37
CA MET A 21 -21.92 -0.58 -10.94
C MET A 21 -22.43 -1.24 -9.64
N PRO A 22 -22.14 -0.66 -8.45
CA PRO A 22 -22.37 -1.33 -7.17
C PRO A 22 -23.83 -1.31 -6.72
N PHE A 23 -24.66 -0.50 -7.39
CA PHE A 23 -26.07 -0.30 -7.07
C PHE A 23 -26.94 -0.54 -8.30
N HIS A 24 -28.25 -0.73 -8.10
CA HIS A 24 -29.21 -0.73 -9.19
C HIS A 24 -29.37 0.64 -9.89
N ASP A 25 -28.91 1.71 -9.23
CA ASP A 25 -28.84 3.04 -9.80
C ASP A 25 -27.61 3.16 -10.72
N PRO A 26 -27.81 3.29 -12.06
CA PRO A 26 -26.70 3.39 -13.01
C PRO A 26 -25.91 4.70 -12.89
N ASN A 27 -26.42 5.65 -12.11
CA ASN A 27 -25.70 6.89 -11.82
C ASN A 27 -24.38 6.65 -11.12
N TRP A 28 -24.26 5.56 -10.34
CA TRP A 28 -23.05 5.23 -9.60
C TRP A 28 -22.21 4.20 -10.34
N GLN A 29 -21.00 4.63 -10.76
CA GLN A 29 -20.00 3.75 -11.35
C GLN A 29 -18.67 3.96 -10.64
N LEU A 30 -17.89 2.91 -10.53
CA LEU A 30 -16.62 2.96 -9.82
C LEU A 30 -15.54 2.12 -10.47
N VAL A 31 -14.28 2.41 -10.13
CA VAL A 31 -13.11 1.59 -10.48
C VAL A 31 -12.53 0.98 -9.22
N ARG A 32 -12.32 -0.34 -9.27
CA ARG A 32 -11.74 -1.15 -8.20
C ARG A 32 -10.42 -1.77 -8.62
N VAL A 33 -9.65 -2.15 -7.62
CA VAL A 33 -8.45 -2.99 -7.78
C VAL A 33 -8.85 -4.45 -7.64
N LYS A 34 -8.49 -5.28 -8.62
CA LYS A 34 -8.67 -6.75 -8.57
C LYS A 34 -8.00 -7.33 -7.31
N GLY A 35 -8.46 -8.46 -6.84
CA GLY A 35 -7.93 -9.11 -5.64
C GLY A 35 -8.38 -8.44 -4.34
N SER A 36 -8.05 -7.18 -4.10
CA SER A 36 -8.45 -6.45 -2.88
C SER A 36 -9.90 -6.00 -2.89
N LYS A 37 -10.51 -5.88 -4.07
CA LYS A 37 -11.86 -5.32 -4.32
C LYS A 37 -12.05 -3.89 -3.77
N LYS A 38 -10.96 -3.18 -3.44
CA LYS A 38 -11.04 -1.80 -2.95
C LYS A 38 -11.32 -0.84 -4.10
N ALA A 39 -12.31 0.01 -3.94
CA ALA A 39 -12.57 1.10 -4.87
C ALA A 39 -11.62 2.28 -4.58
N PHE A 40 -11.15 2.94 -5.63
CA PHE A 40 -10.33 4.14 -5.51
C PHE A 40 -10.90 5.33 -6.30
N LEU A 41 -11.81 5.07 -7.23
CA LEU A 41 -12.52 6.09 -7.99
C LEU A 41 -14.00 5.75 -8.00
N TRP A 42 -14.85 6.69 -7.61
CA TRP A 42 -16.29 6.63 -7.74
C TRP A 42 -16.75 7.79 -8.62
N THR A 43 -17.72 7.56 -9.47
CA THR A 43 -18.31 8.59 -10.33
C THR A 43 -19.80 8.62 -10.13
N TYR A 44 -20.38 9.82 -10.07
CA TYR A 44 -21.84 10.05 -10.03
C TYR A 44 -22.18 11.46 -10.51
N GLU A 45 -23.36 11.63 -11.03
CA GLU A 45 -23.88 12.94 -11.43
C GLU A 45 -24.73 13.52 -10.30
N LYS A 46 -24.55 14.79 -10.03
CA LYS A 46 -25.33 15.55 -9.08
C LYS A 46 -25.34 17.02 -9.48
N ASP A 47 -26.52 17.66 -9.38
CA ASP A 47 -26.72 19.09 -9.68
C ASP A 47 -26.19 19.50 -11.08
N GLY A 48 -26.33 18.60 -12.07
CA GLY A 48 -25.91 18.82 -13.45
C GLY A 48 -24.39 18.72 -13.69
N CYS A 49 -23.61 18.33 -12.68
CA CYS A 49 -22.17 18.14 -12.79
C CYS A 49 -21.77 16.69 -12.49
N LEU A 50 -20.71 16.22 -13.13
CA LEU A 50 -20.08 14.96 -12.78
C LEU A 50 -19.20 15.14 -11.54
N HIS A 51 -19.35 14.25 -10.58
CA HIS A 51 -18.60 14.22 -9.34
C HIS A 51 -17.73 12.96 -9.32
N LEU A 52 -16.48 13.12 -8.85
CA LEU A 52 -15.54 12.03 -8.64
C LEU A 52 -15.19 11.93 -7.16
N ASN A 53 -15.48 10.80 -6.50
CA ASN A 53 -14.92 10.56 -5.17
C ASN A 53 -13.60 9.82 -5.29
N VAL A 54 -12.56 10.39 -4.70
CA VAL A 54 -11.21 9.85 -4.65
C VAL A 54 -10.73 9.75 -3.21
N LYS A 55 -9.97 8.70 -2.91
CA LYS A 55 -9.35 8.57 -1.60
C LYS A 55 -8.17 9.53 -1.50
N THR A 56 -8.00 10.14 -0.33
CA THR A 56 -6.93 11.10 -0.08
C THR A 56 -6.22 10.81 1.24
N ASP A 57 -4.93 11.10 1.29
CA ASP A 57 -4.18 11.10 2.54
C ASP A 57 -4.66 12.28 3.41
N PRO A 58 -4.94 12.08 4.71
CA PRO A 58 -5.33 13.16 5.61
C PRO A 58 -4.37 14.36 5.61
N ALA A 59 -3.07 14.11 5.41
CA ALA A 59 -2.07 15.18 5.32
C ALA A 59 -2.23 16.09 4.09
N TRP A 60 -2.78 15.55 2.98
CA TRP A 60 -2.99 16.28 1.73
C TRP A 60 -4.45 16.72 1.52
N ARG A 61 -5.38 16.19 2.31
CA ARG A 61 -6.81 16.46 2.20
C ARG A 61 -7.14 17.95 2.19
N ASP A 62 -6.63 18.66 3.18
CA ASP A 62 -6.95 20.07 3.38
C ASP A 62 -6.21 20.96 2.37
N PHE A 63 -5.05 20.53 1.89
CA PHE A 63 -4.36 21.18 0.77
C PHE A 63 -5.24 21.19 -0.48
N TRP A 64 -5.78 20.05 -0.90
CA TRP A 64 -6.65 19.98 -2.09
C TRP A 64 -7.92 20.81 -1.93
N ARG A 65 -8.56 20.76 -0.76
CA ARG A 65 -9.78 21.54 -0.46
C ARG A 65 -9.54 23.05 -0.39
N SER A 66 -8.37 23.47 0.04
CA SER A 66 -8.02 24.90 0.09
C SER A 66 -7.54 25.42 -1.26
N THR A 67 -6.96 24.55 -2.09
CA THR A 67 -6.46 24.92 -3.42
C THR A 67 -7.59 25.09 -4.44
N PHE A 68 -8.61 24.22 -4.38
CA PHE A 68 -9.71 24.23 -5.34
C PHE A 68 -11.06 24.21 -4.62
N SER A 69 -11.90 25.23 -4.87
CA SER A 69 -13.27 25.30 -4.32
C SER A 69 -14.16 24.14 -4.78
N SER A 70 -13.84 23.53 -5.92
CA SER A 70 -14.53 22.35 -6.48
C SER A 70 -14.00 21.02 -5.94
N VAL A 71 -13.09 21.04 -4.94
CA VAL A 71 -12.70 19.88 -4.14
C VAL A 71 -13.34 20.00 -2.75
N ILE A 72 -14.30 19.15 -2.46
CA ILE A 72 -15.10 19.21 -1.24
C ILE A 72 -15.03 17.89 -0.44
N PRO A 73 -15.46 17.87 0.84
CA PRO A 73 -15.59 16.63 1.59
C PRO A 73 -16.51 15.63 0.87
N ALA A 74 -16.09 14.36 0.80
CA ALA A 74 -16.78 13.37 0.01
C ALA A 74 -18.21 13.10 0.46
N TYR A 75 -19.10 13.02 -0.49
CA TYR A 75 -20.49 12.63 -0.31
C TYR A 75 -20.58 11.11 -0.10
N HIS A 76 -21.31 10.66 0.91
CA HIS A 76 -21.51 9.25 1.31
C HIS A 76 -20.25 8.46 1.71
N GLN A 77 -19.11 9.12 1.94
CA GLN A 77 -17.87 8.45 2.34
C GLN A 77 -17.21 9.14 3.54
N ASN A 78 -16.22 8.48 4.15
CA ASN A 78 -15.47 9.06 5.27
C ASN A 78 -14.72 10.31 4.83
N LYS A 79 -15.12 11.46 5.37
CA LYS A 79 -14.61 12.79 5.00
C LYS A 79 -13.16 13.06 5.41
N GLU A 80 -12.58 12.22 6.27
CA GLU A 80 -11.15 12.28 6.60
C GLU A 80 -10.26 11.69 5.52
N HIS A 81 -10.78 10.70 4.78
CA HIS A 81 -10.01 9.92 3.82
C HIS A 81 -10.50 10.03 2.39
N TRP A 82 -11.52 10.87 2.14
CA TRP A 82 -12.11 10.99 0.81
C TRP A 82 -12.48 12.42 0.48
N ASN A 83 -12.16 12.83 -0.74
CA ASN A 83 -12.60 14.06 -1.37
C ASN A 83 -13.55 13.78 -2.52
N THR A 84 -14.45 14.72 -2.77
CA THR A 84 -15.21 14.81 -4.01
C THR A 84 -14.60 15.91 -4.87
N ILE A 85 -14.34 15.60 -6.12
CA ILE A 85 -13.92 16.51 -7.18
C ILE A 85 -15.17 16.79 -8.02
N ILE A 86 -15.57 18.04 -8.14
CA ILE A 86 -16.67 18.48 -9.03
C ILE A 86 -16.04 18.84 -10.37
N LEU A 87 -16.47 18.20 -11.45
CA LEU A 87 -15.96 18.47 -12.80
C LEU A 87 -16.69 19.63 -13.43
N ASP A 88 -16.51 20.82 -12.90
CA ASP A 88 -17.07 22.10 -13.38
C ASP A 88 -16.12 22.85 -14.34
N GLY A 89 -14.96 22.29 -14.63
CA GLY A 89 -13.95 22.86 -15.52
C GLY A 89 -12.98 23.82 -14.84
N THR A 90 -13.06 24.03 -13.53
CA THR A 90 -12.17 24.95 -12.79
C THR A 90 -10.84 24.31 -12.39
N ILE A 91 -10.79 22.97 -12.27
CA ILE A 91 -9.58 22.23 -11.87
C ILE A 91 -8.79 21.79 -13.10
N PRO A 92 -7.48 22.05 -13.18
CA PRO A 92 -6.64 21.55 -14.27
C PRO A 92 -6.69 20.03 -14.38
N ASP A 93 -6.70 19.50 -15.61
CA ASP A 93 -6.77 18.05 -15.88
C ASP A 93 -5.62 17.27 -15.20
N ALA A 94 -4.43 17.86 -15.16
CA ALA A 94 -3.27 17.26 -14.50
C ALA A 94 -3.50 17.03 -12.99
N ASP A 95 -4.16 17.97 -12.31
CA ASP A 95 -4.44 17.84 -10.88
C ASP A 95 -5.55 16.82 -10.60
N ILE A 96 -6.58 16.74 -11.47
CA ILE A 96 -7.60 15.69 -11.38
C ILE A 96 -6.96 14.31 -11.53
N ARG A 97 -6.11 14.13 -12.55
CA ARG A 97 -5.38 12.88 -12.77
C ARG A 97 -4.47 12.54 -11.60
N ARG A 98 -3.78 13.51 -11.04
CA ARG A 98 -2.94 13.34 -9.87
C ARG A 98 -3.74 12.84 -8.66
N MET A 99 -4.88 13.45 -8.35
CA MET A 99 -5.74 13.01 -7.24
C MET A 99 -6.28 11.58 -7.45
N ILE A 100 -6.61 11.18 -8.69
CA ILE A 100 -7.02 9.80 -8.99
C ILE A 100 -5.84 8.83 -8.82
N ALA A 101 -4.64 9.19 -9.28
CA ALA A 101 -3.43 8.38 -9.11
C ALA A 101 -3.08 8.20 -7.63
N GLU A 102 -3.09 9.27 -6.83
CA GLU A 102 -2.90 9.22 -5.37
C GLU A 102 -3.92 8.29 -4.71
N SER A 103 -5.19 8.35 -5.15
CA SER A 103 -6.25 7.45 -4.65
C SER A 103 -5.98 5.99 -4.97
N TYR A 104 -5.50 5.68 -6.18
CA TYR A 104 -5.09 4.33 -6.56
C TYR A 104 -3.94 3.84 -5.68
N ASP A 105 -2.92 4.67 -5.48
CA ASP A 105 -1.77 4.33 -4.64
C ASP A 105 -2.19 4.03 -3.20
N LEU A 106 -3.08 4.83 -2.61
CA LEU A 106 -3.58 4.62 -1.25
C LEU A 106 -4.35 3.31 -1.06
N VAL A 107 -4.95 2.73 -2.11
CA VAL A 107 -5.65 1.45 -2.03
C VAL A 107 -4.79 0.26 -2.42
N THR A 108 -3.75 0.46 -3.24
CA THR A 108 -2.83 -0.58 -3.71
C THR A 108 -1.59 -0.70 -2.85
N TYR A 109 -1.11 0.41 -2.30
CA TYR A 109 0.07 0.47 -1.43
C TYR A 109 -0.32 0.10 0.01
N SER A 110 -0.86 -1.11 0.17
CA SER A 110 -1.28 -1.60 1.48
C SER A 110 -0.08 -1.69 2.44
N PRO A 111 -0.30 -1.64 3.78
CA PRO A 111 0.75 -1.89 4.76
C PRO A 111 1.54 -3.17 4.47
N THR A 112 0.87 -4.23 4.03
CA THR A 112 1.51 -5.49 3.64
C THR A 112 2.45 -5.32 2.44
N LYS A 113 2.05 -4.57 1.41
CA LYS A 113 2.91 -4.31 0.25
C LYS A 113 4.13 -3.47 0.66
N ARG A 114 3.94 -2.44 1.48
CA ARG A 114 5.07 -1.64 2.03
C ARG A 114 6.05 -2.49 2.82
N ILE A 115 5.54 -3.45 3.62
CA ILE A 115 6.37 -4.39 4.36
C ILE A 115 7.18 -5.25 3.39
N TYR A 116 6.59 -5.81 2.35
CA TYR A 116 7.32 -6.62 1.37
C TYR A 116 8.37 -5.82 0.64
N GLU A 117 8.08 -4.59 0.22
CA GLU A 117 9.08 -3.72 -0.42
C GLU A 117 10.22 -3.35 0.56
N ALA A 118 9.92 -3.14 1.84
CA ALA A 118 10.95 -2.93 2.86
C ALA A 118 11.85 -4.17 3.05
N VAL A 119 11.26 -5.38 3.03
CA VAL A 119 12.03 -6.64 3.16
C VAL A 119 12.94 -6.88 1.97
N LYS A 120 12.51 -6.55 0.75
CA LYS A 120 13.35 -6.64 -0.46
C LYS A 120 14.60 -5.77 -0.41
N GLN A 121 14.59 -4.70 0.40
CA GLN A 121 15.74 -3.81 0.56
C GLN A 121 16.83 -4.39 1.46
N ILE A 122 16.57 -5.49 2.19
CA ILE A 122 17.58 -6.13 3.05
C ILE A 122 18.61 -6.82 2.16
N PRO A 123 19.88 -6.36 2.12
CA PRO A 123 20.86 -6.92 1.23
C PRO A 123 21.27 -8.32 1.65
N LYS A 124 21.82 -9.09 0.70
CA LYS A 124 22.47 -10.37 0.98
C LYS A 124 23.60 -10.15 1.98
N GLY A 125 23.73 -11.03 2.97
CA GLY A 125 24.72 -10.90 4.04
C GLY A 125 24.29 -10.02 5.21
N CYS A 126 23.06 -9.45 5.16
CA CYS A 126 22.52 -8.65 6.25
C CYS A 126 21.18 -9.21 6.75
N VAL A 127 20.82 -8.84 7.98
CA VAL A 127 19.50 -9.06 8.58
C VAL A 127 18.92 -7.76 9.06
N ALA A 128 17.59 -7.68 9.13
CA ALA A 128 16.88 -6.58 9.76
C ALA A 128 15.96 -7.09 10.87
N THR A 129 15.71 -6.28 11.87
CA THR A 129 14.72 -6.61 12.88
C THR A 129 13.31 -6.29 12.40
N TYR A 130 12.26 -6.93 12.99
CA TYR A 130 10.86 -6.58 12.72
C TYR A 130 10.59 -5.09 12.90
N GLY A 131 11.23 -4.44 13.88
CA GLY A 131 11.11 -2.99 14.10
C GLY A 131 11.74 -2.15 13.00
N GLN A 132 12.91 -2.55 12.50
CA GLN A 132 13.55 -1.87 11.35
C GLN A 132 12.72 -2.00 10.08
N VAL A 133 12.19 -3.19 9.78
CA VAL A 133 11.29 -3.39 8.64
C VAL A 133 10.01 -2.54 8.81
N ALA A 134 9.45 -2.46 10.00
CA ALA A 134 8.29 -1.62 10.28
C ALA A 134 8.59 -0.13 10.04
N ALA A 135 9.75 0.36 10.49
CA ALA A 135 10.19 1.74 10.26
C ALA A 135 10.38 2.03 8.76
N LEU A 136 11.04 1.14 8.02
CA LEU A 136 11.19 1.23 6.56
C LEU A 136 9.85 1.19 5.82
N ALA A 137 8.88 0.45 6.35
CA ALA A 137 7.51 0.42 5.82
C ALA A 137 6.67 1.66 6.19
N GLY A 138 7.27 2.64 6.89
CA GLY A 138 6.68 3.94 7.19
C GLY A 138 5.94 4.05 8.53
N ASP A 139 5.91 2.99 9.36
CA ASP A 139 5.34 3.06 10.72
C ASP A 139 6.04 2.08 11.67
N PRO A 140 6.91 2.58 12.58
CA PRO A 140 7.63 1.74 13.55
C PRO A 140 6.73 0.89 14.47
N LYS A 141 5.45 1.26 14.62
CA LYS A 141 4.49 0.52 15.44
C LYS A 141 3.96 -0.75 14.77
N MET A 142 4.25 -0.95 13.49
CA MET A 142 3.75 -2.09 12.71
C MET A 142 4.54 -3.39 12.86
N ALA A 143 5.47 -3.53 13.82
CA ALA A 143 6.31 -4.73 13.96
C ALA A 143 5.51 -6.06 14.03
N ARG A 144 4.33 -6.07 14.70
CA ARG A 144 3.43 -7.24 14.69
C ARG A 144 2.82 -7.50 13.31
N ALA A 145 2.45 -6.44 12.59
CA ALA A 145 1.93 -6.57 11.22
C ALA A 145 3.01 -7.10 10.25
N VAL A 146 4.28 -6.75 10.46
CA VAL A 146 5.42 -7.33 9.72
C VAL A 146 5.43 -8.84 9.91
N GLY A 147 5.37 -9.35 11.14
CA GLY A 147 5.32 -10.79 11.41
C GLY A 147 4.18 -11.49 10.68
N ASN A 148 2.97 -10.94 10.77
CA ASN A 148 1.78 -11.48 10.10
C ASN A 148 1.90 -11.46 8.56
N ALA A 149 2.48 -10.42 7.98
CA ALA A 149 2.71 -10.32 6.55
C ALA A 149 3.73 -11.36 6.08
N LEU A 150 4.86 -11.48 6.78
CA LEU A 150 5.92 -12.42 6.41
C LEU A 150 5.48 -13.88 6.54
N HIS A 151 4.60 -14.20 7.49
CA HIS A 151 4.01 -15.54 7.60
C HIS A 151 3.15 -15.92 6.38
N LYS A 152 2.59 -14.92 5.69
CA LYS A 152 1.76 -15.07 4.48
C LYS A 152 2.48 -14.65 3.20
N ASN A 153 3.81 -14.60 3.22
CA ASN A 153 4.61 -14.16 2.08
C ASN A 153 4.27 -14.98 0.82
N PRO A 154 3.76 -14.35 -0.25
CA PRO A 154 3.37 -15.06 -1.46
C PRO A 154 4.54 -15.45 -2.36
N ASP A 155 5.74 -14.87 -2.12
CA ASP A 155 6.91 -15.02 -2.99
C ASP A 155 8.20 -15.05 -2.16
N PRO A 156 8.49 -16.17 -1.47
CA PRO A 156 9.65 -16.28 -0.59
C PRO A 156 11.01 -16.32 -1.33
N GLU A 157 11.00 -16.43 -2.65
CA GLU A 157 12.19 -16.37 -3.48
C GLU A 157 12.67 -14.94 -3.71
N HIS A 158 11.73 -14.01 -3.98
CA HIS A 158 12.06 -12.61 -4.24
C HIS A 158 11.84 -11.69 -3.04
N ILE A 159 11.09 -12.14 -2.01
CA ILE A 159 10.89 -11.43 -0.75
C ILE A 159 11.63 -12.19 0.35
N PRO A 160 12.88 -11.81 0.70
CA PRO A 160 13.73 -12.60 1.57
C PRO A 160 13.33 -12.49 3.05
N CYS A 161 12.13 -12.98 3.39
CA CYS A 161 11.58 -12.93 4.74
C CYS A 161 12.45 -13.63 5.79
N TYR A 162 13.30 -14.59 5.38
CA TYR A 162 14.26 -15.27 6.25
C TYR A 162 15.34 -14.33 6.80
N ARG A 163 15.57 -13.15 6.20
CA ARG A 163 16.49 -12.11 6.69
C ARG A 163 15.91 -11.27 7.82
N VAL A 164 14.66 -11.54 8.25
CA VAL A 164 14.01 -10.79 9.33
C VAL A 164 14.07 -11.57 10.63
N VAL A 165 14.58 -10.92 11.68
CA VAL A 165 14.82 -11.50 13.01
C VAL A 165 14.21 -10.61 14.10
N ASN A 166 14.15 -11.09 15.34
CA ASN A 166 13.70 -10.27 16.47
C ASN A 166 14.81 -9.28 16.93
N SER A 167 14.48 -8.43 17.90
CA SER A 167 15.43 -7.42 18.45
C SER A 167 16.66 -8.00 19.11
N LYS A 168 16.70 -9.31 19.40
CA LYS A 168 17.85 -10.03 19.97
C LYS A 168 18.66 -10.78 18.88
N GLY A 169 18.26 -10.70 17.60
CA GLY A 169 18.84 -11.45 16.51
C GLY A 169 18.37 -12.90 16.42
N GLU A 170 17.36 -13.27 17.20
CA GLU A 170 16.80 -14.62 17.20
C GLU A 170 15.68 -14.73 16.15
N PHE A 171 15.50 -15.92 15.60
CA PHE A 171 14.38 -16.24 14.75
C PHE A 171 13.51 -17.33 15.38
N SER A 172 12.22 -17.23 15.17
CA SER A 172 11.24 -18.10 15.79
C SER A 172 11.11 -19.42 15.03
N GLY A 173 10.82 -20.50 15.77
CA GLY A 173 10.44 -21.78 15.18
C GLY A 173 9.19 -21.74 14.32
N ALA A 174 8.52 -20.59 14.23
CA ALA A 174 7.32 -20.33 13.44
C ALA A 174 7.61 -19.81 12.03
N PHE A 175 8.84 -19.99 11.49
CA PHE A 175 9.11 -19.66 10.09
C PHE A 175 8.24 -20.52 9.18
N ALA A 176 7.35 -19.87 8.42
CA ALA A 176 6.28 -20.53 7.66
C ALA A 176 6.78 -21.44 6.51
N PHE A 177 8.05 -21.30 6.12
CA PHE A 177 8.65 -21.95 4.95
C PHE A 177 9.71 -22.98 5.33
N GLY A 178 9.45 -23.84 6.31
CA GLY A 178 10.33 -24.92 6.71
C GLY A 178 10.93 -24.81 8.13
N GLY A 179 10.43 -23.89 8.95
CA GLY A 179 10.85 -23.76 10.35
C GLY A 179 12.20 -23.09 10.55
N ALA A 180 12.71 -23.16 11.80
CA ALA A 180 13.95 -22.47 12.20
C ALA A 180 15.18 -23.00 11.46
N ASP A 181 15.27 -24.28 11.17
CA ASP A 181 16.39 -24.90 10.49
C ASP A 181 16.52 -24.39 9.05
N GLU A 182 15.43 -24.26 8.34
CA GLU A 182 15.41 -23.73 6.98
C GLU A 182 15.79 -22.24 6.97
N GLN A 183 15.31 -21.46 7.93
CA GLN A 183 15.72 -20.07 8.08
C GLN A 183 17.22 -19.97 8.33
N ALA A 184 17.77 -20.81 9.23
CA ALA A 184 19.20 -20.87 9.51
C ALA A 184 20.01 -21.24 8.26
N ASN A 185 19.56 -22.21 7.47
CA ASN A 185 20.24 -22.64 6.25
C ASN A 185 20.31 -21.54 5.20
N ARG A 186 19.20 -20.80 4.98
CA ARG A 186 19.17 -19.67 4.05
C ARG A 186 20.07 -18.52 4.51
N LEU A 187 20.11 -18.23 5.82
CA LEU A 187 21.02 -17.23 6.38
C LEU A 187 22.48 -17.62 6.19
N ARG A 188 22.83 -18.90 6.42
CA ARG A 188 24.20 -19.40 6.17
C ARG A 188 24.58 -19.33 4.69
N ALA A 189 23.65 -19.62 3.78
CA ALA A 189 23.86 -19.47 2.33
C ALA A 189 24.09 -18.01 1.92
N ASP A 190 23.58 -17.05 2.70
CA ASP A 190 23.88 -15.63 2.54
C ASP A 190 25.24 -15.21 3.18
N GLY A 191 25.98 -16.13 3.81
CA GLY A 191 27.25 -15.86 4.48
C GLY A 191 27.11 -15.36 5.92
N ILE A 192 25.93 -15.50 6.52
CA ILE A 192 25.64 -15.06 7.88
C ILE A 192 25.89 -16.21 8.87
N ALA A 193 26.73 -15.97 9.88
CA ALA A 193 26.95 -16.95 10.94
C ALA A 193 25.72 -17.05 11.85
N VAL A 194 25.20 -18.26 12.02
CA VAL A 194 24.07 -18.58 12.88
C VAL A 194 24.53 -19.51 14.00
N ILE A 195 24.43 -19.07 15.25
CA ILE A 195 24.77 -19.80 16.45
C ILE A 195 23.54 -19.88 17.36
N ASN A 196 23.13 -21.07 17.73
CA ASN A 196 21.97 -21.31 18.61
C ASN A 196 20.70 -20.53 18.15
N ASN A 197 20.38 -20.60 16.86
CA ASN A 197 19.26 -19.88 16.22
C ASN A 197 19.31 -18.37 16.41
N ARG A 198 20.50 -17.81 16.52
CA ARG A 198 20.75 -16.38 16.70
C ARG A 198 21.81 -15.86 15.74
N VAL A 199 21.61 -14.62 15.29
CA VAL A 199 22.53 -13.85 14.46
C VAL A 199 23.08 -12.68 15.27
N ASP A 200 24.37 -12.38 15.10
CA ASP A 200 24.99 -11.19 15.68
C ASP A 200 24.54 -9.93 14.92
N LEU A 201 23.68 -9.13 15.55
CA LEU A 201 23.17 -7.89 14.97
C LEU A 201 24.21 -6.77 14.83
N VAL A 202 25.30 -6.82 15.62
CA VAL A 202 26.38 -5.84 15.49
C VAL A 202 27.15 -6.08 14.19
N LYS A 203 27.35 -7.35 13.84
CA LYS A 203 28.09 -7.76 12.64
C LYS A 203 27.23 -7.77 11.38
N TYR A 204 25.99 -8.28 11.45
CA TYR A 204 25.14 -8.55 10.30
C TYR A 204 23.87 -7.69 10.23
N GLY A 205 23.61 -6.85 11.24
CA GLY A 205 22.45 -5.97 11.24
C GLY A 205 22.54 -4.92 10.13
N MET A 206 21.45 -4.78 9.36
CA MET A 206 21.30 -3.71 8.39
C MET A 206 21.39 -2.35 9.10
N LYS A 207 22.22 -1.45 8.58
CA LYS A 207 22.28 -0.04 9.03
C LYS A 207 21.23 0.75 8.26
N LEU A 208 20.38 1.45 9.01
CA LEU A 208 19.37 2.38 8.47
C LEU A 208 19.99 3.76 8.31
#